data_4c989cf451ba4cedd1346ba342070cfc
#
_entry.id   4c989cf451ba4cedd1346ba342070cfc
#
_cell.length_a   1.000
_cell.length_b   1.000
_cell.length_c   1.000
_cell.angle_alpha   90.00
_cell.angle_beta   90.00
_cell.angle_gamma   90.00
#
_symmetry.space_group_name_H-M   'P 1'
#
loop_
_entity.id
_entity.type
_entity.pdbx_description
1 polymer ?
#
loop_
_entity_poly.entity_id
_entity_poly.type
_entity_poly.pdbx_seq_one_letter_code
_entity_poly.pdbx_strand_id
1 'polypeptide(L)'
;LIFTLYADLRFVNQDAKLTTAFASRGLIAEHGIAWMLPRLIGEANALDLLLTARIFKGDEAASMGLANKSLPAGELANYVNDYAENIALNASPRSLAIMKRQIRASYSQTFIKSLEEANEQMLASFEEFDFKEGVNSFMEKRPPKFRGIGN
;
A
#
# COMPACT_ATOMS: atom_id res chain seq x y z
N LEU A 1 -10.59 -11.41 -1.35
CA LEU A 1 -10.08 -10.34 -2.22
C LEU A 1 -10.46 -8.95 -1.73
N ILE A 2 -11.74 -8.63 -1.46
CA ILE A 2 -12.19 -7.24 -1.21
C ILE A 2 -11.44 -6.59 -0.05
N PHE A 3 -11.39 -7.23 1.12
CA PHE A 3 -10.72 -6.66 2.29
C PHE A 3 -9.22 -6.40 2.07
N THR A 4 -8.57 -7.18 1.21
CA THR A 4 -7.14 -6.98 0.90
C THR A 4 -6.88 -5.71 0.10
N LEU A 5 -7.88 -5.15 -0.60
CA LEU A 5 -7.75 -3.90 -1.35
C LEU A 5 -7.54 -2.68 -0.44
N TYR A 6 -7.97 -2.77 0.82
CA TYR A 6 -7.81 -1.70 1.82
C TYR A 6 -6.46 -1.75 2.55
N ALA A 7 -5.66 -2.81 2.34
CA ALA A 7 -4.30 -2.87 2.86
C ALA A 7 -3.37 -1.97 2.04
N ASP A 8 -2.38 -1.37 2.72
CA ASP A 8 -1.39 -0.50 2.06
C ASP A 8 -0.45 -1.31 1.15
N LEU A 9 -0.04 -2.49 1.60
CA LEU A 9 0.83 -3.42 0.89
C LEU A 9 0.16 -4.79 0.81
N ARG A 10 0.31 -5.45 -0.33
CA ARG A 10 -0.32 -6.76 -0.61
C ARG A 10 0.72 -7.71 -1.17
N PHE A 11 0.89 -8.82 -0.49
CA PHE A 11 1.73 -9.94 -0.90
C PHE A 11 0.85 -11.17 -1.04
N VAL A 12 1.10 -11.99 -2.04
CA VAL A 12 0.20 -13.09 -2.37
C VAL A 12 0.99 -14.35 -2.72
N ASN A 13 0.43 -15.50 -2.36
CA ASN A 13 0.93 -16.77 -2.89
C ASN A 13 0.69 -16.83 -4.40
N GLN A 14 1.73 -17.13 -5.18
CA GLN A 14 1.69 -17.20 -6.65
C GLN A 14 0.57 -18.09 -7.18
N ASP A 15 0.26 -19.20 -6.49
CA ASP A 15 -0.76 -20.15 -6.88
C ASP A 15 -2.14 -19.91 -6.25
N ALA A 16 -2.28 -18.86 -5.43
CA ALA A 16 -3.56 -18.51 -4.83
C ALA A 16 -4.60 -18.20 -5.92
N LYS A 17 -5.77 -18.81 -5.79
CA LYS A 17 -6.90 -18.56 -6.69
C LYS A 17 -7.70 -17.37 -6.17
N LEU A 18 -7.83 -16.35 -6.97
CA LEU A 18 -8.53 -15.11 -6.68
C LEU A 18 -9.69 -14.93 -7.64
N THR A 19 -10.77 -14.34 -7.19
CA THR A 19 -11.92 -13.96 -8.01
C THR A 19 -12.71 -12.86 -7.31
N THR A 20 -13.43 -12.05 -8.07
CA THR A 20 -14.44 -11.12 -7.55
C THR A 20 -15.77 -11.82 -7.27
N ALA A 21 -16.10 -12.82 -8.08
CA ALA A 21 -17.26 -13.71 -7.96
C ALA A 21 -18.66 -13.03 -7.98
N PHE A 22 -18.75 -11.70 -8.14
CA PHE A 22 -20.01 -10.97 -8.07
C PHE A 22 -20.93 -11.29 -9.24
N ALA A 23 -20.49 -11.03 -10.47
CA ALA A 23 -21.30 -11.18 -11.67
C ALA A 23 -21.82 -12.59 -11.85
N SER A 24 -21.01 -13.62 -11.56
CA SER A 24 -21.42 -15.02 -11.64
C SER A 24 -22.49 -15.43 -10.60
N ARG A 25 -22.78 -14.57 -9.64
CA ARG A 25 -23.79 -14.79 -8.59
C ARG A 25 -24.94 -13.78 -8.64
N GLY A 26 -25.04 -12.98 -9.71
CA GLY A 26 -26.05 -11.95 -9.84
C GLY A 26 -25.88 -10.76 -8.89
N LEU A 27 -24.68 -10.57 -8.33
CA LEU A 27 -24.33 -9.48 -7.44
C LEU A 27 -23.61 -8.38 -8.20
N ILE A 28 -23.67 -7.16 -7.64
CA ILE A 28 -22.92 -6.01 -8.14
C ILE A 28 -21.54 -5.90 -7.47
N ALA A 29 -20.74 -4.94 -7.88
CA ALA A 29 -19.45 -4.63 -7.26
C ALA A 29 -19.65 -3.98 -5.88
N GLU A 30 -19.66 -4.79 -4.83
CA GLU A 30 -19.95 -4.38 -3.45
C GLU A 30 -18.71 -3.82 -2.73
N HIS A 31 -18.94 -3.27 -1.52
CA HIS A 31 -17.89 -2.82 -0.59
C HIS A 31 -16.85 -1.86 -1.19
N GLY A 32 -17.26 -1.02 -2.14
CA GLY A 32 -16.38 -0.02 -2.76
C GLY A 32 -15.35 -0.57 -3.73
N ILE A 33 -15.42 -1.84 -4.14
CA ILE A 33 -14.46 -2.44 -5.06
C ILE A 33 -14.47 -1.74 -6.43
N ALA A 34 -15.63 -1.26 -6.90
CA ALA A 34 -15.74 -0.50 -8.15
C ALA A 34 -14.95 0.83 -8.12
N TRP A 35 -14.72 1.38 -6.93
CA TRP A 35 -13.91 2.58 -6.76
C TRP A 35 -12.42 2.25 -6.57
N MET A 36 -12.10 1.21 -5.79
CA MET A 36 -10.73 0.85 -5.43
C MET A 36 -10.00 0.12 -6.56
N LEU A 37 -10.65 -0.86 -7.19
CA LEU A 37 -9.99 -1.75 -8.13
C LEU A 37 -9.42 -1.03 -9.35
N PRO A 38 -10.16 -0.13 -10.05
CA PRO A 38 -9.61 0.60 -11.19
C PRO A 38 -8.41 1.49 -10.84
N ARG A 39 -8.37 1.98 -9.60
CA ARG A 39 -7.24 2.80 -9.13
C ARG A 39 -5.97 2.01 -8.87
N LEU A 40 -6.11 0.73 -8.59
CA LEU A 40 -4.99 -0.18 -8.36
C LEU A 40 -4.45 -0.80 -9.65
N ILE A 41 -5.35 -1.23 -10.55
CA ILE A 41 -4.98 -2.05 -11.71
C ILE A 41 -5.40 -1.46 -13.07
N GLY A 42 -5.92 -0.24 -13.06
CA GLY A 42 -6.49 0.39 -14.25
C GLY A 42 -7.88 -0.13 -14.59
N GLU A 43 -8.62 0.66 -15.38
CA GLU A 43 -10.04 0.40 -15.69
C GLU A 43 -10.22 -0.90 -16.50
N ALA A 44 -9.36 -1.16 -17.49
CA ALA A 44 -9.49 -2.32 -18.36
C ALA A 44 -9.37 -3.64 -17.56
N ASN A 45 -8.37 -3.78 -16.71
CA ASN A 45 -8.21 -4.97 -15.87
C ASN A 45 -9.34 -5.07 -14.82
N ALA A 46 -9.77 -3.95 -14.26
CA ALA A 46 -10.87 -3.95 -13.30
C ALA A 46 -12.19 -4.42 -13.93
N LEU A 47 -12.52 -3.94 -15.14
CA LEU A 47 -13.68 -4.38 -15.89
C LEU A 47 -13.59 -5.87 -16.25
N ASP A 48 -12.43 -6.34 -16.73
CA ASP A 48 -12.22 -7.75 -17.01
C ASP A 48 -12.55 -8.61 -15.78
N LEU A 49 -11.97 -8.31 -14.63
CA LEU A 49 -12.19 -9.09 -13.41
C LEU A 49 -13.62 -9.00 -12.86
N LEU A 50 -14.24 -7.83 -12.94
CA LEU A 50 -15.59 -7.62 -12.41
C LEU A 50 -16.67 -8.22 -13.29
N LEU A 51 -16.57 -8.05 -14.61
CA LEU A 51 -17.60 -8.51 -15.55
C LEU A 51 -17.52 -10.01 -15.79
N THR A 52 -16.32 -10.57 -15.88
CA THR A 52 -16.14 -12.01 -16.14
C THR A 52 -16.25 -12.85 -14.88
N ALA A 53 -15.97 -12.27 -13.71
CA ALA A 53 -15.83 -12.99 -12.44
C ALA A 53 -14.88 -14.20 -12.55
N ARG A 54 -13.94 -14.18 -13.51
CA ARG A 54 -13.00 -15.27 -13.73
C ARG A 54 -12.07 -15.48 -12.55
N ILE A 55 -11.55 -16.69 -12.45
CA ILE A 55 -10.48 -17.00 -11.53
C ILE A 55 -9.15 -16.58 -12.16
N PHE A 56 -8.30 -15.95 -11.37
CA PHE A 56 -6.93 -15.60 -11.73
C PHE A 56 -5.98 -15.98 -10.59
N LYS A 57 -4.69 -16.09 -10.89
CA LYS A 57 -3.67 -16.50 -9.90
C LYS A 57 -2.96 -15.31 -9.28
N GLY A 58 -2.20 -15.58 -8.20
CA GLY A 58 -1.40 -14.59 -7.51
C GLY A 58 -0.33 -13.94 -8.40
N ASP A 59 0.28 -14.67 -9.32
CA ASP A 59 1.24 -14.10 -10.28
C ASP A 59 0.57 -13.08 -11.20
N GLU A 60 -0.63 -13.37 -11.67
CA GLU A 60 -1.40 -12.44 -12.49
C GLU A 60 -1.82 -11.21 -11.66
N ALA A 61 -2.20 -11.41 -10.38
CA ALA A 61 -2.49 -10.30 -9.47
C ALA A 61 -1.28 -9.37 -9.31
N ALA A 62 -0.07 -9.90 -9.20
CA ALA A 62 1.14 -9.09 -9.12
C ALA A 62 1.46 -8.40 -10.45
N SER A 63 1.30 -9.08 -11.59
CA SER A 63 1.59 -8.52 -12.92
C SER A 63 0.71 -7.33 -13.28
N MET A 64 -0.55 -7.32 -12.84
CA MET A 64 -1.48 -6.20 -13.06
C MET A 64 -1.41 -5.11 -11.96
N GLY A 65 -0.57 -5.27 -10.94
CA GLY A 65 -0.42 -4.29 -9.86
C GLY A 65 -1.43 -4.43 -8.71
N LEU A 66 -2.23 -5.50 -8.69
CA LEU A 66 -3.14 -5.79 -7.59
C LEU A 66 -2.40 -6.18 -6.31
N ALA A 67 -1.29 -6.90 -6.46
CA ALA A 67 -0.37 -7.21 -5.38
C ALA A 67 1.01 -6.62 -5.66
N ASN A 68 1.72 -6.25 -4.60
CA ASN A 68 3.08 -5.73 -4.68
C ASN A 68 4.08 -6.80 -5.12
N LYS A 69 3.81 -8.06 -4.73
CA LYS A 69 4.63 -9.21 -5.12
C LYS A 69 3.86 -10.51 -4.95
N SER A 70 4.11 -11.47 -5.84
CA SER A 70 3.75 -12.88 -5.68
C SER A 70 4.96 -13.70 -5.28
N LEU A 71 4.75 -14.74 -4.50
CA LEU A 71 5.81 -15.58 -3.94
C LEU A 71 5.34 -17.03 -3.82
N PRO A 72 6.26 -18.02 -3.87
CA PRO A 72 5.93 -19.39 -3.48
C PRO A 72 5.36 -19.45 -2.06
N ALA A 73 4.43 -20.37 -1.80
CA ALA A 73 3.77 -20.49 -0.51
C ALA A 73 4.73 -20.61 0.67
N GLY A 74 5.83 -21.37 0.50
CA GLY A 74 6.82 -21.58 1.55
C GLY A 74 7.70 -20.35 1.86
N GLU A 75 7.73 -19.36 0.99
CA GLU A 75 8.55 -18.15 1.14
C GLU A 75 7.74 -16.93 1.60
N LEU A 76 6.42 -16.95 1.38
CA LEU A 76 5.55 -15.78 1.58
C LEU A 76 5.65 -15.22 3.00
N ALA A 77 5.53 -16.07 4.01
CA ALA A 77 5.49 -15.61 5.40
C ALA A 77 6.82 -14.97 5.82
N ASN A 78 7.96 -15.61 5.49
CA ASN A 78 9.28 -15.07 5.82
C ASN A 78 9.52 -13.74 5.11
N TYR A 79 9.22 -13.67 3.81
CA TYR A 79 9.37 -12.44 3.05
C TYR A 79 8.54 -11.28 3.63
N VAL A 80 7.28 -11.54 4.01
CA VAL A 80 6.41 -10.50 4.60
C VAL A 80 6.93 -10.04 5.96
N ASN A 81 7.42 -10.96 6.79
CA ASN A 81 8.00 -10.64 8.08
C ASN A 81 9.26 -9.77 7.92
N ASP A 82 10.21 -10.20 7.08
CA ASP A 82 11.43 -9.46 6.81
C ASP A 82 11.14 -8.06 6.24
N TYR A 83 10.16 -7.96 5.34
CA TYR A 83 9.72 -6.70 4.76
C TYR A 83 9.12 -5.76 5.81
N ALA A 84 8.26 -6.29 6.68
CA ALA A 84 7.63 -5.52 7.75
C ALA A 84 8.66 -5.07 8.81
N GLU A 85 9.58 -5.95 9.18
CA GLU A 85 10.66 -5.65 10.11
C GLU A 85 11.59 -4.56 9.55
N ASN A 86 11.95 -4.66 8.26
CA ASN A 86 12.76 -3.63 7.61
C ASN A 86 12.08 -2.25 7.65
N ILE A 87 10.78 -2.17 7.39
CA ILE A 87 10.04 -0.90 7.51
C ILE A 87 10.04 -0.43 8.97
N ALA A 88 9.75 -1.33 9.91
CA ALA A 88 9.65 -0.98 11.33
C ALA A 88 10.96 -0.45 11.91
N LEU A 89 12.10 -0.99 11.44
CA LEU A 89 13.43 -0.59 11.92
C LEU A 89 14.00 0.64 11.21
N ASN A 90 13.67 0.86 9.94
CA ASN A 90 14.36 1.83 9.10
C ASN A 90 13.51 3.01 8.62
N ALA A 91 12.22 3.05 8.94
CA ALA A 91 11.34 4.15 8.54
C ALA A 91 10.71 4.85 9.74
N SER A 92 10.71 6.19 9.72
CA SER A 92 10.04 6.97 10.76
C SER A 92 8.55 6.68 10.80
N PRO A 93 7.99 6.24 11.94
CA PRO A 93 6.56 5.98 12.08
C PRO A 93 5.70 7.22 11.77
N ARG A 94 6.16 8.41 12.15
CA ARG A 94 5.52 9.68 11.81
C ARG A 94 5.47 9.90 10.29
N SER A 95 6.59 9.70 9.60
CA SER A 95 6.65 9.85 8.14
C SER A 95 5.73 8.87 7.43
N LEU A 96 5.71 7.60 7.84
CA LEU A 96 4.80 6.60 7.30
C LEU A 96 3.34 7.02 7.45
N ALA A 97 2.95 7.51 8.63
CA ALA A 97 1.57 7.95 8.88
C ALA A 97 1.18 9.15 7.99
N ILE A 98 2.09 10.12 7.81
CA ILE A 98 1.85 11.28 6.96
C ILE A 98 1.73 10.87 5.49
N MET A 99 2.68 10.08 4.97
CA MET A 99 2.67 9.62 3.58
C MET A 99 1.39 8.83 3.24
N LYS A 100 0.94 7.95 4.13
CA LYS A 100 -0.33 7.22 3.97
C LYS A 100 -1.52 8.17 3.91
N ARG A 101 -1.55 9.18 4.77
CA ARG A 101 -2.60 10.21 4.75
C ARG A 101 -2.58 11.02 3.46
N GLN A 102 -1.41 11.46 3.00
CA GLN A 102 -1.24 12.21 1.75
C GLN A 102 -1.76 11.42 0.55
N ILE A 103 -1.38 10.15 0.42
CA ILE A 103 -1.86 9.28 -0.68
C ILE A 103 -3.38 9.14 -0.63
N ARG A 104 -3.97 8.89 0.55
CA ARG A 104 -5.42 8.75 0.67
C ARG A 104 -6.17 10.05 0.41
N ALA A 105 -5.65 11.17 0.88
CA ALA A 105 -6.23 12.49 0.67
C ALA A 105 -6.20 12.90 -0.81
N SER A 106 -5.15 12.53 -1.56
CA SER A 106 -4.99 12.85 -2.98
C SER A 106 -6.14 12.34 -3.86
N TYR A 107 -6.89 11.33 -3.41
CA TYR A 107 -8.05 10.82 -4.13
C TYR A 107 -9.24 11.79 -4.18
N SER A 108 -9.27 12.78 -3.29
CA SER A 108 -10.37 13.77 -3.19
C SER A 108 -9.88 15.22 -3.25
N GLN A 109 -8.57 15.43 -3.48
CA GLN A 109 -7.97 16.75 -3.53
C GLN A 109 -7.48 17.12 -4.94
N THR A 110 -7.34 18.41 -5.20
CA THR A 110 -6.61 18.90 -6.36
C THR A 110 -5.09 18.76 -6.13
N PHE A 111 -4.33 18.71 -7.22
CA PHE A 111 -2.86 18.71 -7.13
C PHE A 111 -2.32 19.90 -6.32
N ILE A 112 -2.85 21.11 -6.54
CA ILE A 112 -2.42 22.32 -5.82
C ILE A 112 -2.64 22.16 -4.33
N LYS A 113 -3.81 21.68 -3.89
CA LYS A 113 -4.10 21.45 -2.48
C LYS A 113 -3.18 20.39 -1.86
N SER A 114 -2.91 19.31 -2.58
CA SER A 114 -1.95 18.27 -2.14
C SER A 114 -0.54 18.83 -2.00
N LEU A 115 -0.11 19.71 -2.91
CA LEU A 115 1.21 20.34 -2.86
C LEU A 115 1.34 21.31 -1.67
N GLU A 116 0.32 22.12 -1.41
CA GLU A 116 0.26 23.02 -0.25
C GLU A 116 0.41 22.24 1.06
N GLU A 117 -0.41 21.21 1.25
CA GLU A 117 -0.34 20.35 2.44
C GLU A 117 1.01 19.62 2.57
N ALA A 118 1.60 19.17 1.45
CA ALA A 118 2.91 18.55 1.47
C ALA A 118 4.00 19.53 1.93
N ASN A 119 3.96 20.78 1.48
CA ASN A 119 4.90 21.83 1.89
C ASN A 119 4.75 22.17 3.38
N GLU A 120 3.52 22.30 3.89
CA GLU A 120 3.25 22.51 5.31
C GLU A 120 3.82 21.37 6.17
N GLN A 121 3.57 20.12 5.78
CA GLN A 121 4.07 18.95 6.49
C GLN A 121 5.59 18.81 6.39
N MET A 122 6.20 19.22 5.28
CA MET A 122 7.64 19.23 5.10
C MET A 122 8.29 20.22 6.10
N LEU A 123 7.81 21.46 6.15
CA LEU A 123 8.32 22.48 7.07
C LEU A 123 8.18 22.03 8.55
N ALA A 124 7.01 21.50 8.91
CA ALA A 124 6.79 20.97 10.25
C ALA A 124 7.73 19.79 10.57
N SER A 125 8.12 18.99 9.57
CA SER A 125 8.99 17.84 9.79
C SER A 125 10.43 18.23 10.15
N PHE A 126 10.92 19.40 9.75
CA PHE A 126 12.28 19.85 10.09
C PHE A 126 12.50 20.07 11.60
N GLU A 127 11.43 20.36 12.34
CA GLU A 127 11.50 20.56 13.78
C GLU A 127 11.41 19.25 14.58
N GLU A 128 11.01 18.17 13.93
CA GLU A 128 10.76 16.90 14.58
C GLU A 128 12.03 16.11 14.90
N PHE A 129 11.94 15.30 15.97
CA PHE A 129 13.03 14.42 16.37
C PHE A 129 13.45 13.46 15.26
N ASP A 130 12.48 12.84 14.58
CA ASP A 130 12.74 11.83 13.54
C ASP A 130 13.50 12.40 12.35
N PHE A 131 13.30 13.66 11.99
CA PHE A 131 14.11 14.31 10.96
C PHE A 131 15.58 14.43 11.39
N LYS A 132 15.83 14.92 12.61
CA LYS A 132 17.19 15.07 13.15
C LYS A 132 17.89 13.72 13.27
N GLU A 133 17.18 12.71 13.78
CA GLU A 133 17.69 11.35 13.89
C GLU A 133 17.98 10.73 12.51
N GLY A 134 17.09 10.91 11.54
CA GLY A 134 17.27 10.43 10.17
C GLY A 134 18.53 10.99 9.52
N VAL A 135 18.77 12.31 9.67
CA VAL A 135 19.98 12.98 9.17
C VAL A 135 21.23 12.47 9.91
N ASN A 136 21.19 12.43 11.24
CA ASN A 136 22.35 12.01 12.05
C ASN A 136 22.73 10.56 11.78
N SER A 137 21.76 9.65 11.77
CA SER A 137 22.00 8.23 11.50
C SER A 137 22.62 8.00 10.11
N PHE A 138 22.16 8.75 9.10
CA PHE A 138 22.72 8.70 7.74
C PHE A 138 24.18 9.18 7.72
N MET A 139 24.49 10.32 8.35
CA MET A 139 25.85 10.85 8.42
C MET A 139 26.80 9.95 9.20
N GLU A 140 26.31 9.35 10.27
CA GLU A 140 27.05 8.42 11.13
C GLU A 140 27.10 6.98 10.59
N LYS A 141 26.42 6.69 9.49
CA LYS A 141 26.34 5.36 8.85
C LYS A 141 25.88 4.26 9.82
N ARG A 142 24.89 4.54 10.63
CA ARG A 142 24.26 3.62 11.57
C ARG A 142 22.75 3.48 11.32
N PRO A 143 22.11 2.42 11.81
CA PRO A 143 20.65 2.34 11.81
C PRO A 143 20.00 3.49 12.58
N PRO A 144 18.86 4.03 12.12
CA PRO A 144 18.14 5.06 12.83
C PRO A 144 17.45 4.51 14.08
N LYS A 145 17.15 5.39 15.03
CA LYS A 145 16.40 5.09 16.26
C LYS A 145 15.21 6.02 16.37
N PHE A 146 14.25 5.83 15.49
CA PHE A 146 13.03 6.63 15.46
C PHE A 146 12.17 6.41 16.71
N ARG A 147 11.41 7.44 17.08
CA ARG A 147 10.45 7.35 18.18
C ARG A 147 9.13 6.74 17.70
N GLY A 148 8.48 5.97 18.55
CA GLY A 148 7.13 5.50 18.30
C GLY A 148 6.13 6.67 18.28
N ILE A 149 4.98 6.48 17.60
CA ILE A 149 3.89 7.45 17.62
C ILE A 149 3.33 7.51 19.06
N GLY A 150 3.37 8.69 19.69
CA GLY A 150 2.83 8.90 21.04
C GLY A 150 3.84 8.79 22.19
N ASN A 151 5.14 8.73 21.90
CA ASN A 151 6.23 8.82 22.87
C ASN A 151 6.95 10.17 22.78
#